data_11e57d567bc62539e919e609b7d44dc8
#
_entry.id   11e57d567bc62539e919e609b7d44dc8
#
_cell.length_a   1.000
_cell.length_b   1.000
_cell.length_c   1.000
_cell.angle_alpha   90.00
_cell.angle_beta   90.00
_cell.angle_gamma   90.00
#
_symmetry.space_group_name_H-M   'P 1'
#
loop_
_entity.id
_entity.type
_entity.pdbx_description
1 polymer ?
#
loop_
_entity_poly.entity_id
_entity_poly.type
_entity_poly.pdbx_seq_one_letter_code
_entity_poly.pdbx_strand_id
1 'polypeptide(L)'
;AKMSGPLRGIHVNAWTTATDWTLRRARPALVKSLDWSPDWARAIREYDIRVFIIRKWADDDSSLVPSPAAAAERLWRRFAADFGRMQAALADTPATVYLETPWNEVHQETPDQLARLAEANVRFVELAHTAGWKALVGNFSVTWPLVDHFPAFVPALAVADGYSHHEYWMPGQLLPGEWTARAGLLYATLPADCPRPPVYVTECGIDNVAGTRPPNQYGWRSYPRPDAAYVVELDAFAASQPPSVAGLTVFNCGEVGTRWKSFELAESGPVADWLAAGPREWEDESGHEMPPAEEVPVSKT
;
A
#
# COMPACT_ATOMS: atom_id res chain seq x y z
N ALA A 1 16.27 3.18 22.83
CA ALA A 1 16.41 2.28 21.69
C ALA A 1 15.44 2.78 20.64
N LYS A 2 15.91 3.16 19.44
CA LYS A 2 15.01 3.40 18.30
C LYS A 2 14.26 2.10 18.00
N MET A 3 12.97 2.18 17.84
CA MET A 3 12.16 1.04 17.43
C MET A 3 12.43 0.82 15.94
N SER A 4 13.21 -0.22 15.61
CA SER A 4 13.41 -0.66 14.23
C SER A 4 12.20 -1.50 13.81
N GLY A 5 11.54 -1.13 12.72
CA GLY A 5 10.43 -1.88 12.15
C GLY A 5 9.65 -1.03 11.15
N PRO A 6 8.73 -1.65 10.39
CA PRO A 6 7.94 -0.92 9.41
C PRO A 6 6.99 0.09 10.09
N LEU A 7 6.73 1.20 9.40
CA LEU A 7 5.68 2.15 9.79
C LEU A 7 4.34 1.40 9.87
N ARG A 8 3.56 1.67 10.94
CA ARG A 8 2.24 1.07 11.11
C ARG A 8 1.16 2.03 10.62
N GLY A 9 0.27 1.54 9.79
CA GLY A 9 -0.74 2.34 9.12
C GLY A 9 -2.06 1.65 8.91
N ILE A 10 -3.00 2.38 8.34
CA ILE A 10 -4.33 1.89 7.98
C ILE A 10 -4.61 2.08 6.49
N HIS A 11 -5.37 1.12 5.93
CA HIS A 11 -5.99 1.26 4.62
C HIS A 11 -7.40 1.84 4.81
N VAL A 12 -7.73 2.88 4.08
CA VAL A 12 -9.02 3.58 4.17
C VAL A 12 -9.78 3.46 2.86
N ASN A 13 -10.95 2.85 2.92
CA ASN A 13 -11.85 2.74 1.76
C ASN A 13 -12.63 4.02 1.53
N ALA A 14 -13.14 4.64 2.59
CA ALA A 14 -13.85 5.90 2.52
C ALA A 14 -13.67 6.74 3.79
N TRP A 15 -13.78 8.05 3.64
CA TRP A 15 -13.84 8.97 4.78
C TRP A 15 -15.20 8.87 5.45
N THR A 16 -15.21 8.39 6.68
CA THR A 16 -16.42 8.25 7.51
C THR A 16 -16.16 8.77 8.92
N THR A 17 -17.18 8.89 9.73
CA THR A 17 -17.02 9.19 11.17
C THR A 17 -16.14 8.16 11.87
N ALA A 18 -16.25 6.88 11.45
CA ALA A 18 -15.44 5.79 11.97
C ALA A 18 -13.96 5.94 11.57
N THR A 19 -13.70 6.39 10.34
CA THR A 19 -12.35 6.72 9.87
C THR A 19 -11.75 7.86 10.71
N ASP A 20 -12.46 8.94 10.89
CA ASP A 20 -11.99 10.09 11.69
C ASP A 20 -11.70 9.69 13.14
N TRP A 21 -12.57 8.88 13.76
CA TRP A 21 -12.34 8.33 15.10
C TRP A 21 -11.05 7.51 15.17
N THR A 22 -10.85 6.62 14.20
CA THR A 22 -9.67 5.74 14.14
C THR A 22 -8.40 6.56 13.97
N LEU A 23 -8.39 7.52 13.04
CA LEU A 23 -7.24 8.40 12.80
C LEU A 23 -6.89 9.24 14.03
N ARG A 24 -7.88 9.80 14.69
CA ARG A 24 -7.72 10.61 15.89
C ARG A 24 -7.08 9.81 17.03
N ARG A 25 -7.51 8.58 17.24
CA ARG A 25 -7.00 7.70 18.30
C ARG A 25 -5.65 7.10 17.95
N ALA A 26 -5.52 6.55 16.76
CA ALA A 26 -4.34 5.82 16.32
C ALA A 26 -3.18 6.74 15.92
N ARG A 27 -3.48 7.92 15.34
CA ARG A 27 -2.47 8.82 14.76
C ARG A 27 -1.41 8.05 13.95
N PRO A 28 -1.82 7.24 12.96
CA PRO A 28 -0.91 6.33 12.25
C PRO A 28 0.13 7.14 11.48
N ALA A 29 1.38 6.63 11.40
CA ALA A 29 2.42 7.27 10.61
C ALA A 29 2.20 7.11 9.10
N LEU A 30 1.49 6.08 8.69
CA LEU A 30 1.22 5.72 7.30
C LEU A 30 -0.29 5.56 7.09
N VAL A 31 -0.79 6.09 5.98
CA VAL A 31 -2.17 5.86 5.53
C VAL A 31 -2.17 5.55 4.04
N LYS A 32 -2.90 4.50 3.65
CA LYS A 32 -3.33 4.29 2.26
C LYS A 32 -4.81 4.63 2.14
N SER A 33 -5.21 5.34 1.07
CA SER A 33 -6.61 5.69 0.83
C SER A 33 -7.05 5.42 -0.61
N LEU A 34 -8.28 4.92 -0.74
CA LEU A 34 -9.03 4.91 -2.00
C LEU A 34 -9.96 6.11 -2.12
N ASP A 35 -10.17 6.83 -1.03
CA ASP A 35 -10.97 8.05 -0.97
C ASP A 35 -10.12 9.28 -1.30
N TRP A 36 -10.59 10.05 -2.28
CA TRP A 36 -9.93 11.23 -2.82
C TRP A 36 -10.48 12.54 -2.22
N SER A 37 -10.91 12.51 -0.97
CA SER A 37 -11.39 13.69 -0.26
C SER A 37 -10.27 14.72 -0.03
N PRO A 38 -10.52 16.02 -0.28
CA PRO A 38 -9.61 17.10 0.12
C PRO A 38 -9.34 17.18 1.63
N ASP A 39 -10.20 16.57 2.46
CA ASP A 39 -10.03 16.51 3.92
C ASP A 39 -8.72 15.82 4.34
N TRP A 40 -8.11 15.04 3.47
CA TRP A 40 -6.81 14.42 3.72
C TRP A 40 -5.71 15.44 4.01
N ALA A 41 -5.72 16.61 3.35
CA ALA A 41 -4.75 17.67 3.62
C ALA A 41 -4.80 18.16 5.08
N ARG A 42 -6.00 18.23 5.67
CA ARG A 42 -6.20 18.54 7.09
C ARG A 42 -5.75 17.38 7.97
N ALA A 43 -6.20 16.17 7.67
CA ALA A 43 -5.89 14.98 8.46
C ALA A 43 -4.39 14.68 8.54
N ILE A 44 -3.66 14.84 7.43
CA ILE A 44 -2.22 14.64 7.39
C ILE A 44 -1.52 15.55 8.42
N ARG A 45 -1.91 16.82 8.49
CA ARG A 45 -1.35 17.78 9.46
C ARG A 45 -1.81 17.50 10.90
N GLU A 46 -3.12 17.27 11.08
CA GLU A 46 -3.72 17.10 12.40
C GLU A 46 -3.25 15.83 13.11
N TYR A 47 -3.10 14.74 12.37
CA TYR A 47 -2.74 13.43 12.90
C TYR A 47 -1.26 13.06 12.70
N ASP A 48 -0.45 13.97 12.13
CA ASP A 48 0.98 13.78 11.88
C ASP A 48 1.27 12.54 11.03
N ILE A 49 0.51 12.38 9.92
CA ILE A 49 0.74 11.32 8.95
C ILE A 49 2.01 11.65 8.17
N ARG A 50 2.98 10.73 8.17
CA ARG A 50 4.30 10.89 7.54
C ARG A 50 4.33 10.40 6.10
N VAL A 51 3.57 9.35 5.81
CA VAL A 51 3.44 8.76 4.48
C VAL A 51 1.97 8.64 4.12
N PHE A 52 1.61 9.16 2.97
CA PHE A 52 0.26 9.06 2.44
C PHE A 52 0.28 8.41 1.06
N ILE A 53 -0.38 7.28 0.91
CA ILE A 53 -0.50 6.54 -0.34
C ILE A 53 -1.94 6.66 -0.83
N ILE A 54 -2.11 7.05 -2.09
CA ILE A 54 -3.44 7.19 -2.68
C ILE A 54 -3.52 6.41 -3.99
N ARG A 55 -4.64 5.71 -4.21
CA ARG A 55 -4.89 4.94 -5.42
C ARG A 55 -6.25 5.27 -6.02
N LYS A 56 -6.29 5.42 -7.33
CA LYS A 56 -7.52 5.32 -8.14
C LYS A 56 -7.60 3.91 -8.72
N TRP A 57 -8.65 3.22 -8.40
CA TRP A 57 -8.81 1.85 -8.79
C TRP A 57 -9.19 1.70 -10.27
N ALA A 58 -8.51 0.77 -10.97
CA ALA A 58 -8.93 0.23 -12.25
C ALA A 58 -8.98 -1.29 -12.15
N ASP A 59 -10.11 -1.86 -12.44
CA ASP A 59 -10.50 -3.24 -12.13
C ASP A 59 -9.94 -4.29 -13.09
N ASP A 60 -8.91 -4.04 -13.98
CA ASP A 60 -9.08 -4.82 -15.17
C ASP A 60 -7.77 -5.19 -15.90
N ASP A 61 -7.48 -6.52 -15.94
CA ASP A 61 -6.50 -7.13 -16.84
C ASP A 61 -6.79 -6.80 -18.30
N SER A 62 -8.05 -6.69 -18.69
CA SER A 62 -8.48 -6.30 -20.04
C SER A 62 -7.97 -4.91 -20.38
N SER A 63 -7.70 -4.06 -19.37
CA SER A 63 -7.14 -2.73 -19.56
C SER A 63 -5.75 -2.75 -20.20
N LEU A 64 -5.01 -3.86 -20.09
CA LEU A 64 -3.68 -4.02 -20.67
C LEU A 64 -3.67 -4.40 -22.15
N VAL A 65 -4.85 -4.65 -22.75
CA VAL A 65 -4.99 -5.00 -24.17
C VAL A 65 -5.50 -3.78 -24.96
N PRO A 66 -5.02 -3.50 -26.16
CA PRO A 66 -3.97 -4.22 -26.91
C PRO A 66 -2.54 -3.82 -26.51
N SER A 67 -2.31 -2.65 -25.90
CA SER A 67 -0.99 -2.13 -25.53
C SER A 67 -0.98 -1.70 -24.08
N PRO A 68 -0.07 -2.23 -23.25
CA PRO A 68 0.09 -1.85 -21.86
C PRO A 68 0.34 -0.34 -21.66
N ALA A 69 1.24 0.24 -22.43
CA ALA A 69 1.52 1.68 -22.38
C ALA A 69 0.29 2.53 -22.72
N ALA A 70 -0.46 2.15 -23.76
CA ALA A 70 -1.70 2.84 -24.11
C ALA A 70 -2.78 2.68 -23.01
N ALA A 71 -2.81 1.56 -22.29
CA ALA A 71 -3.68 1.38 -21.14
C ALA A 71 -3.34 2.36 -20.02
N ALA A 72 -2.06 2.50 -19.69
CA ALA A 72 -1.58 3.47 -18.70
C ALA A 72 -1.97 4.91 -19.09
N GLU A 73 -1.79 5.29 -20.34
CA GLU A 73 -2.18 6.62 -20.84
C GLU A 73 -3.70 6.86 -20.79
N ARG A 74 -4.51 5.85 -21.08
CA ARG A 74 -5.98 5.97 -20.96
C ARG A 74 -6.41 6.19 -19.51
N LEU A 75 -5.85 5.41 -18.57
CA LEU A 75 -6.15 5.55 -17.15
C LEU A 75 -5.64 6.89 -16.61
N TRP A 76 -4.45 7.30 -17.01
CA TRP A 76 -3.93 8.60 -16.64
C TRP A 76 -4.86 9.73 -17.08
N ARG A 77 -5.25 9.77 -18.37
CA ARG A 77 -6.19 10.77 -18.89
C ARG A 77 -7.56 10.73 -18.18
N ARG A 78 -8.05 9.53 -17.86
CA ARG A 78 -9.32 9.37 -17.14
C ARG A 78 -9.28 10.01 -15.76
N PHE A 79 -8.16 9.93 -15.07
CA PHE A 79 -8.01 10.39 -13.69
C PHE A 79 -7.25 11.72 -13.55
N ALA A 80 -6.76 12.31 -14.62
CA ALA A 80 -5.90 13.49 -14.60
C ALA A 80 -6.49 14.68 -13.81
N ALA A 81 -7.80 14.93 -13.94
CA ALA A 81 -8.47 15.98 -13.18
C ALA A 81 -8.50 15.69 -11.68
N ASP A 82 -8.68 14.43 -11.28
CA ASP A 82 -8.61 14.01 -9.89
C ASP A 82 -7.20 14.18 -9.34
N PHE A 83 -6.19 13.73 -10.10
CA PHE A 83 -4.78 13.86 -9.73
C PHE A 83 -4.41 15.33 -9.49
N GLY A 84 -4.78 16.24 -10.41
CA GLY A 84 -4.50 17.66 -10.25
C GLY A 84 -5.19 18.29 -9.02
N ARG A 85 -6.45 17.93 -8.75
CA ARG A 85 -7.16 18.42 -7.55
C ARG A 85 -6.51 17.93 -6.26
N MET A 86 -6.14 16.65 -6.20
CA MET A 86 -5.50 16.07 -5.03
C MET A 86 -4.11 16.65 -4.81
N GLN A 87 -3.32 16.79 -5.87
CA GLN A 87 -1.99 17.40 -5.79
C GLN A 87 -2.07 18.83 -5.23
N ALA A 88 -3.00 19.63 -5.74
CA ALA A 88 -3.20 20.99 -5.23
C ALA A 88 -3.61 20.99 -3.74
N ALA A 89 -4.48 20.07 -3.32
CA ALA A 89 -4.91 19.97 -1.93
C ALA A 89 -3.76 19.52 -0.98
N LEU A 90 -2.84 18.72 -1.46
CA LEU A 90 -1.75 18.11 -0.67
C LEU A 90 -0.42 18.88 -0.77
N ALA A 91 -0.32 19.92 -1.61
CA ALA A 91 0.93 20.61 -1.93
C ALA A 91 1.71 21.11 -0.70
N ASP A 92 0.99 21.57 0.34
CA ASP A 92 1.59 22.12 1.56
C ASP A 92 1.57 21.12 2.74
N THR A 93 1.40 19.82 2.48
CA THR A 93 1.42 18.82 3.56
C THR A 93 2.85 18.34 3.82
N PRO A 94 3.18 18.01 5.10
CA PRO A 94 4.52 17.53 5.46
C PRO A 94 4.75 16.06 5.11
N ALA A 95 3.74 15.35 4.60
CA ALA A 95 3.84 13.92 4.30
C ALA A 95 4.54 13.66 2.96
N THR A 96 5.29 12.57 2.88
CA THR A 96 5.63 11.99 1.58
C THR A 96 4.38 11.38 0.97
N VAL A 97 3.99 11.87 -0.21
CA VAL A 97 2.78 11.41 -0.90
C VAL A 97 3.15 10.55 -2.09
N TYR A 98 2.57 9.35 -2.14
CA TYR A 98 2.72 8.42 -3.25
C TYR A 98 1.41 8.24 -3.99
N LEU A 99 1.49 8.22 -5.31
CA LEU A 99 0.42 7.73 -6.18
C LEU A 99 0.69 6.26 -6.49
N GLU A 100 -0.18 5.38 -6.02
CA GLU A 100 -0.09 3.96 -6.31
C GLU A 100 -0.70 3.66 -7.68
N THR A 101 -0.05 2.78 -8.47
CA THR A 101 -0.57 2.40 -9.79
C THR A 101 -1.96 1.79 -9.69
N PRO A 102 -2.84 2.02 -10.69
CA PRO A 102 -4.27 1.73 -10.56
C PRO A 102 -4.63 0.24 -10.64
N TRP A 103 -3.74 -0.61 -11.14
CA TRP A 103 -4.00 -2.05 -11.26
C TRP A 103 -3.96 -2.73 -9.90
N ASN A 104 -5.04 -3.44 -9.57
CA ASN A 104 -5.17 -4.11 -8.28
C ASN A 104 -5.20 -5.62 -8.45
N GLU A 105 -4.22 -6.31 -7.87
CA GLU A 105 -4.18 -7.78 -7.76
C GLU A 105 -4.34 -8.50 -9.11
N VAL A 106 -3.78 -7.91 -10.16
CA VAL A 106 -3.80 -8.47 -11.50
C VAL A 106 -3.04 -9.79 -11.51
N HIS A 107 -3.69 -10.87 -11.87
CA HIS A 107 -3.10 -12.20 -11.94
C HIS A 107 -2.20 -12.33 -13.18
N GLN A 108 -0.97 -12.82 -13.02
CA GLN A 108 -0.01 -13.09 -14.08
C GLN A 108 0.46 -14.53 -14.02
N GLU A 109 -0.14 -15.36 -14.84
CA GLU A 109 0.19 -16.79 -14.93
C GLU A 109 1.49 -17.08 -15.68
N THR A 110 2.00 -16.10 -16.43
CA THR A 110 3.21 -16.23 -17.24
C THR A 110 4.14 -15.02 -17.07
N PRO A 111 5.46 -15.20 -17.30
CA PRO A 111 6.41 -14.08 -17.32
C PRO A 111 6.04 -12.99 -18.33
N ASP A 112 5.47 -13.35 -19.48
CA ASP A 112 5.05 -12.38 -20.50
C ASP A 112 3.89 -11.50 -20.03
N GLN A 113 2.92 -12.07 -19.31
CA GLN A 113 1.85 -11.27 -18.70
C GLN A 113 2.40 -10.31 -17.65
N LEU A 114 3.35 -10.77 -16.84
CA LEU A 114 4.01 -9.92 -15.85
C LEU A 114 4.85 -8.82 -16.50
N ALA A 115 5.55 -9.11 -17.60
CA ALA A 115 6.30 -8.12 -18.38
C ALA A 115 5.36 -7.05 -18.96
N ARG A 116 4.18 -7.43 -19.45
CA ARG A 116 3.16 -6.48 -19.92
C ARG A 116 2.63 -5.59 -18.80
N LEU A 117 2.41 -6.14 -17.63
CA LEU A 117 2.04 -5.32 -16.46
C LEU A 117 3.19 -4.38 -16.08
N ALA A 118 4.44 -4.85 -16.12
CA ALA A 118 5.61 -4.01 -15.89
C ALA A 118 5.69 -2.83 -16.89
N GLU A 119 5.46 -3.07 -18.18
CA GLU A 119 5.40 -2.02 -19.21
C GLU A 119 4.32 -0.96 -18.89
N ALA A 120 3.14 -1.40 -18.47
CA ALA A 120 2.06 -0.50 -18.08
C ALA A 120 2.44 0.33 -16.84
N ASN A 121 3.05 -0.31 -15.84
CA ASN A 121 3.52 0.36 -14.63
C ASN A 121 4.62 1.40 -14.96
N VAL A 122 5.61 1.04 -15.79
CA VAL A 122 6.67 1.98 -16.25
C VAL A 122 6.02 3.21 -16.86
N ARG A 123 5.11 3.03 -17.80
CA ARG A 123 4.46 4.16 -18.47
C ARG A 123 3.64 5.03 -17.52
N PHE A 124 2.94 4.42 -16.56
CA PHE A 124 2.18 5.16 -15.56
C PHE A 124 3.11 5.98 -14.64
N VAL A 125 4.23 5.40 -14.20
CA VAL A 125 5.24 6.08 -13.38
C VAL A 125 5.85 7.27 -14.12
N GLU A 126 6.19 7.13 -15.39
CA GLU A 126 6.69 8.24 -16.21
C GLU A 126 5.70 9.42 -16.26
N LEU A 127 4.41 9.12 -16.41
CA LEU A 127 3.35 10.14 -16.41
C LEU A 127 3.20 10.78 -15.02
N ALA A 128 3.29 9.96 -13.96
CA ALA A 128 3.23 10.44 -12.58
C ALA A 128 4.42 11.38 -12.28
N HIS A 129 5.64 10.97 -12.60
CA HIS A 129 6.85 11.79 -12.41
C HIS A 129 6.78 13.09 -13.20
N THR A 130 6.31 13.05 -14.47
CA THR A 130 6.12 14.25 -15.27
C THR A 130 5.15 15.24 -14.62
N ALA A 131 4.18 14.74 -13.87
CA ALA A 131 3.21 15.53 -13.12
C ALA A 131 3.67 15.86 -11.69
N GLY A 132 4.89 15.49 -11.28
CA GLY A 132 5.44 15.77 -9.95
C GLY A 132 4.98 14.86 -8.83
N TRP A 133 4.44 13.66 -9.15
CA TRP A 133 4.10 12.64 -8.17
C TRP A 133 5.26 11.66 -7.94
N LYS A 134 5.44 11.19 -6.71
CA LYS A 134 6.11 9.91 -6.45
C LYS A 134 5.13 8.78 -6.72
N ALA A 135 5.66 7.61 -7.18
CA ALA A 135 4.80 6.50 -7.59
C ALA A 135 5.22 5.15 -7.00
N LEU A 136 4.22 4.36 -6.57
CA LEU A 136 4.37 2.96 -6.18
C LEU A 136 3.87 2.05 -7.30
N VAL A 137 4.58 0.94 -7.52
CA VAL A 137 4.22 -0.10 -8.49
C VAL A 137 3.95 -1.43 -7.79
N GLY A 138 3.18 -2.31 -8.41
CA GLY A 138 2.95 -3.67 -7.93
C GLY A 138 1.49 -3.97 -7.62
N ASN A 139 1.04 -3.77 -6.39
CA ASN A 139 -0.30 -4.15 -5.91
C ASN A 139 -0.62 -5.64 -6.13
N PHE A 140 0.38 -6.49 -5.97
CA PHE A 140 0.18 -7.93 -6.11
C PHE A 140 -0.54 -8.51 -4.90
N SER A 141 -1.42 -9.46 -5.18
CA SER A 141 -2.11 -10.21 -4.13
C SER A 141 -1.21 -11.27 -3.48
N VAL A 142 -1.74 -11.89 -2.45
CA VAL A 142 -1.12 -13.03 -1.75
C VAL A 142 -0.69 -14.10 -2.75
N THR A 143 0.54 -14.63 -2.60
CA THR A 143 1.19 -15.63 -3.44
C THR A 143 1.62 -15.16 -4.84
N TRP A 144 1.19 -14.01 -5.30
CA TRP A 144 1.58 -13.43 -6.59
C TRP A 144 2.62 -12.32 -6.44
N PRO A 145 3.43 -12.07 -7.49
CA PRO A 145 3.65 -12.94 -8.64
C PRO A 145 4.39 -14.23 -8.24
N LEU A 146 4.42 -15.20 -9.14
CA LEU A 146 5.27 -16.39 -8.95
C LEU A 146 6.74 -15.96 -8.87
N VAL A 147 7.50 -16.60 -7.99
CA VAL A 147 8.90 -16.24 -7.70
C VAL A 147 9.75 -16.23 -8.99
N ASP A 148 9.62 -17.27 -9.80
CA ASP A 148 10.40 -17.43 -11.05
C ASP A 148 10.00 -16.42 -12.14
N HIS A 149 8.83 -15.79 -12.02
CA HIS A 149 8.36 -14.78 -12.96
C HIS A 149 8.81 -13.37 -12.58
N PHE A 150 9.12 -13.13 -11.29
CA PHE A 150 9.35 -11.78 -10.75
C PHE A 150 10.45 -10.98 -11.47
N PRO A 151 11.53 -11.59 -12.01
CA PRO A 151 12.50 -10.85 -12.81
C PRO A 151 11.89 -10.08 -13.99
N ALA A 152 10.76 -10.51 -14.54
CA ALA A 152 10.06 -9.79 -15.60
C ALA A 152 9.48 -8.44 -15.14
N PHE A 153 9.37 -8.20 -13.82
CA PHE A 153 8.88 -6.95 -13.24
C PHE A 153 9.98 -5.92 -12.93
N VAL A 154 11.25 -6.30 -13.05
CA VAL A 154 12.41 -5.42 -12.77
C VAL A 154 12.35 -4.07 -13.49
N PRO A 155 11.90 -3.96 -14.77
CA PRO A 155 11.77 -2.65 -15.42
C PRO A 155 10.86 -1.67 -14.66
N ALA A 156 9.79 -2.15 -14.04
CA ALA A 156 8.89 -1.30 -13.23
C ALA A 156 9.56 -0.88 -11.91
N LEU A 157 10.28 -1.80 -11.25
CA LEU A 157 11.03 -1.47 -10.03
C LEU A 157 12.12 -0.42 -10.28
N ALA A 158 12.71 -0.42 -11.47
CA ALA A 158 13.81 0.49 -11.82
C ALA A 158 13.40 1.96 -11.94
N VAL A 159 12.13 2.23 -12.16
CA VAL A 159 11.61 3.60 -12.31
C VAL A 159 10.75 4.06 -11.16
N ALA A 160 10.35 3.14 -10.27
CA ALA A 160 9.43 3.42 -9.18
C ALA A 160 10.12 4.02 -7.95
N ASP A 161 9.40 4.84 -7.19
CA ASP A 161 9.83 5.35 -5.88
C ASP A 161 9.56 4.35 -4.74
N GLY A 162 8.77 3.32 -5.01
CA GLY A 162 8.49 2.23 -4.08
C GLY A 162 7.73 1.08 -4.73
N TYR A 163 7.66 -0.03 -4.01
CA TYR A 163 6.96 -1.25 -4.42
C TYR A 163 5.84 -1.55 -3.43
N SER A 164 4.65 -1.85 -3.93
CA SER A 164 3.49 -2.21 -3.12
C SER A 164 3.10 -3.68 -3.28
N HIS A 165 2.69 -4.28 -2.17
CA HIS A 165 2.26 -5.67 -2.10
C HIS A 165 1.12 -5.84 -1.11
N HIS A 166 0.26 -6.86 -1.29
CA HIS A 166 -0.78 -7.21 -0.34
C HIS A 166 -0.43 -8.53 0.34
N GLU A 167 -0.48 -8.56 1.66
CA GLU A 167 -0.12 -9.73 2.45
C GLU A 167 -1.23 -10.05 3.45
N TYR A 168 -1.85 -11.18 3.28
CA TYR A 168 -2.93 -11.65 4.13
C TYR A 168 -2.62 -13.04 4.67
N TRP A 169 -3.23 -13.41 5.80
CA TRP A 169 -3.03 -14.71 6.40
C TRP A 169 -4.31 -15.27 7.04
N MET A 170 -4.36 -16.59 7.22
CA MET A 170 -5.40 -17.25 8.01
C MET A 170 -5.10 -17.10 9.51
N PRO A 171 -6.11 -17.06 10.40
CA PRO A 171 -5.89 -16.97 11.84
C PRO A 171 -4.86 -18.00 12.36
N GLY A 172 -3.80 -17.50 12.99
CA GLY A 172 -2.71 -18.33 13.52
C GLY A 172 -1.76 -18.93 12.48
N GLN A 173 -1.86 -18.53 11.20
CA GLN A 173 -1.08 -19.10 10.10
C GLN A 173 -0.31 -18.01 9.34
N LEU A 174 0.64 -17.37 10.01
CA LEU A 174 1.62 -16.51 9.32
C LEU A 174 2.60 -17.44 8.57
N LEU A 175 2.43 -17.58 7.26
CA LEU A 175 3.31 -18.41 6.42
C LEU A 175 4.30 -17.52 5.66
N PRO A 176 5.51 -17.26 6.24
CA PRO A 176 6.51 -16.39 5.62
C PRO A 176 6.97 -16.92 4.26
N GLY A 177 7.05 -16.01 3.27
CA GLY A 177 7.42 -16.34 1.90
C GLY A 177 6.28 -16.89 1.05
N GLU A 178 5.22 -17.40 1.66
CA GLU A 178 4.01 -17.84 0.96
C GLU A 178 2.92 -16.76 1.02
N TRP A 179 2.44 -16.44 2.23
CA TRP A 179 1.36 -15.47 2.47
C TRP A 179 1.85 -14.15 3.07
N THR A 180 2.96 -14.19 3.82
CA THR A 180 3.54 -13.03 4.50
C THR A 180 5.04 -12.93 4.23
N ALA A 181 5.65 -11.75 4.44
CA ALA A 181 7.04 -11.46 4.11
C ALA A 181 7.40 -11.81 2.64
N ARG A 182 6.40 -11.79 1.77
CA ARG A 182 6.50 -12.18 0.36
C ARG A 182 7.44 -11.28 -0.43
N ALA A 183 7.36 -9.98 -0.18
CA ALA A 183 8.22 -9.00 -0.85
C ALA A 183 9.71 -9.28 -0.59
N GLY A 184 10.08 -9.72 0.61
CA GLY A 184 11.44 -10.13 0.92
C GLY A 184 11.90 -11.33 0.11
N LEU A 185 11.05 -12.36 -0.02
CA LEU A 185 11.33 -13.51 -0.86
C LEU A 185 11.53 -13.10 -2.33
N LEU A 186 10.64 -12.28 -2.86
CA LEU A 186 10.72 -11.80 -4.25
C LEU A 186 12.03 -11.04 -4.48
N TYR A 187 12.40 -10.13 -3.58
CA TYR A 187 13.65 -9.37 -3.68
C TYR A 187 14.90 -10.25 -3.56
N ALA A 188 14.85 -11.32 -2.76
CA ALA A 188 15.97 -12.26 -2.63
C ALA A 188 16.25 -13.03 -3.92
N THR A 189 15.31 -13.13 -4.85
CA THR A 189 15.48 -13.80 -6.13
C THR A 189 16.12 -12.91 -7.22
N LEU A 190 16.16 -11.60 -6.98
CA LEU A 190 16.73 -10.66 -7.93
C LEU A 190 18.27 -10.63 -7.81
N PRO A 191 19.00 -10.47 -8.93
CA PRO A 191 20.42 -10.16 -8.91
C PRO A 191 20.76 -8.97 -8.01
N ALA A 192 21.97 -8.94 -7.45
CA ALA A 192 22.35 -7.92 -6.45
C ALA A 192 22.31 -6.48 -6.98
N ASP A 193 22.51 -6.31 -8.26
CA ASP A 193 22.51 -5.02 -8.99
C ASP A 193 21.11 -4.56 -9.42
N CYS A 194 20.07 -5.39 -9.21
CA CYS A 194 18.71 -4.99 -9.52
C CYS A 194 18.19 -3.95 -8.50
N PRO A 195 17.43 -2.95 -8.96
CA PRO A 195 16.76 -1.99 -8.09
C PRO A 195 15.84 -2.67 -7.08
N ARG A 196 15.91 -2.21 -5.83
CA ARG A 196 15.05 -2.65 -4.71
C ARG A 196 14.49 -1.43 -3.99
N PRO A 197 13.51 -0.74 -4.59
CA PRO A 197 12.88 0.38 -3.92
C PRO A 197 12.21 -0.06 -2.60
N PRO A 198 11.96 0.87 -1.65
CA PRO A 198 11.30 0.54 -0.38
C PRO A 198 9.94 -0.12 -0.63
N VAL A 199 9.61 -1.11 0.20
CA VAL A 199 8.37 -1.86 0.08
C VAL A 199 7.32 -1.29 1.02
N TYR A 200 6.11 -1.15 0.52
CA TYR A 200 4.92 -0.87 1.32
C TYR A 200 3.94 -2.04 1.19
N VAL A 201 3.63 -2.70 2.30
CA VAL A 201 2.54 -3.67 2.34
C VAL A 201 1.25 -2.88 2.48
N THR A 202 0.66 -2.55 1.34
CA THR A 202 -0.45 -1.58 1.26
C THR A 202 -1.82 -2.15 1.58
N GLU A 203 -1.91 -3.44 1.81
CA GLU A 203 -3.05 -4.13 2.40
C GLU A 203 -2.54 -5.36 3.18
N CYS A 204 -2.90 -5.46 4.47
CA CYS A 204 -2.57 -6.65 5.25
C CYS A 204 -3.64 -6.94 6.32
N GLY A 205 -3.69 -8.18 6.76
CA GLY A 205 -4.58 -8.60 7.83
C GLY A 205 -5.00 -10.06 7.75
N ILE A 206 -5.86 -10.45 8.69
CA ILE A 206 -6.50 -11.76 8.61
C ILE A 206 -7.53 -11.76 7.49
N ASP A 207 -7.38 -12.72 6.60
CA ASP A 207 -8.30 -13.00 5.51
C ASP A 207 -8.59 -14.50 5.40
N ASN A 208 -9.68 -14.85 4.75
CA ASN A 208 -9.97 -16.24 4.37
C ASN A 208 -9.27 -16.60 3.05
N VAL A 209 -7.93 -16.58 3.06
CA VAL A 209 -7.08 -16.85 1.89
C VAL A 209 -7.42 -18.17 1.20
N ALA A 210 -7.89 -19.17 1.96
CA ALA A 210 -8.33 -20.45 1.42
C ALA A 210 -9.69 -20.41 0.69
N GLY A 211 -10.42 -19.28 0.71
CA GLY A 211 -11.68 -19.12 0.01
C GLY A 211 -12.84 -19.99 0.50
N THR A 212 -12.79 -20.46 1.75
CA THR A 212 -13.79 -21.41 2.30
C THR A 212 -15.04 -20.75 2.87
N ARG A 213 -15.08 -19.41 2.94
CA ARG A 213 -16.19 -18.62 3.47
C ARG A 213 -16.74 -17.67 2.42
N PRO A 214 -17.97 -17.15 2.58
CA PRO A 214 -18.48 -16.09 1.70
C PRO A 214 -17.69 -14.77 1.90
N PRO A 215 -17.58 -13.91 0.86
CA PRO A 215 -16.73 -12.70 0.91
C PRO A 215 -16.99 -11.75 2.09
N ASN A 216 -18.24 -11.62 2.53
CA ASN A 216 -18.60 -10.79 3.69
C ASN A 216 -18.14 -11.38 5.06
N GLN A 217 -17.50 -12.53 5.06
CA GLN A 217 -16.95 -13.22 6.24
C GLN A 217 -15.44 -13.52 6.10
N TYR A 218 -14.72 -12.87 5.21
CA TYR A 218 -13.29 -13.12 5.03
C TYR A 218 -12.44 -12.53 6.14
N GLY A 219 -12.75 -11.35 6.62
CA GLY A 219 -11.93 -10.58 7.55
C GLY A 219 -11.94 -11.09 9.00
N TRP A 220 -11.04 -10.57 9.78
CA TRP A 220 -10.73 -10.93 11.15
C TRP A 220 -11.94 -10.93 12.12
N ARG A 221 -12.93 -10.05 11.92
CA ARG A 221 -14.15 -9.98 12.74
C ARG A 221 -15.08 -11.19 12.58
N SER A 222 -14.89 -11.99 11.54
CA SER A 222 -15.67 -13.22 11.33
C SER A 222 -15.16 -14.41 12.12
N TYR A 223 -14.04 -14.24 12.79
CA TYR A 223 -13.46 -15.29 13.64
C TYR A 223 -13.78 -15.00 15.11
N PRO A 224 -14.22 -16.01 15.90
CA PRO A 224 -14.63 -15.80 17.30
C PRO A 224 -13.41 -15.61 18.20
N ARG A 225 -12.82 -14.42 18.15
CA ARG A 225 -11.64 -14.03 18.91
C ARG A 225 -11.72 -12.58 19.38
N PRO A 226 -11.11 -12.25 20.52
CA PRO A 226 -11.05 -10.86 20.97
C PRO A 226 -10.08 -10.05 20.09
N ASP A 227 -10.30 -8.74 20.00
CA ASP A 227 -9.44 -7.80 19.27
C ASP A 227 -7.97 -7.88 19.70
N ALA A 228 -7.71 -8.14 20.98
CA ALA A 228 -6.36 -8.32 21.50
C ALA A 228 -5.61 -9.51 20.87
N ALA A 229 -6.32 -10.59 20.51
CA ALA A 229 -5.71 -11.72 19.81
C ALA A 229 -5.32 -11.37 18.36
N TYR A 230 -6.10 -10.51 17.72
CA TYR A 230 -5.73 -9.98 16.40
C TYR A 230 -4.49 -9.09 16.49
N VAL A 231 -4.38 -8.26 17.52
CA VAL A 231 -3.19 -7.42 17.75
C VAL A 231 -1.93 -8.26 17.93
N VAL A 232 -2.00 -9.39 18.62
CA VAL A 232 -0.85 -10.31 18.75
C VAL A 232 -0.38 -10.82 17.38
N GLU A 233 -1.31 -11.13 16.48
CA GLU A 233 -0.93 -11.56 15.12
C GLU A 233 -0.40 -10.40 14.26
N LEU A 234 -0.98 -9.21 14.39
CA LEU A 234 -0.45 -8.01 13.72
C LEU A 234 0.99 -7.68 14.16
N ASP A 235 1.27 -7.86 15.46
CA ASP A 235 2.61 -7.60 16.00
C ASP A 235 3.62 -8.64 15.51
N ALA A 236 3.24 -9.92 15.52
CA ALA A 236 4.04 -11.00 14.94
C ALA A 236 4.28 -10.82 13.44
N PHE A 237 3.25 -10.37 12.70
CA PHE A 237 3.36 -10.06 11.28
C PHE A 237 4.34 -8.90 11.05
N ALA A 238 4.20 -7.79 11.76
CA ALA A 238 5.10 -6.65 11.62
C ALA A 238 6.56 -7.02 11.96
N ALA A 239 6.77 -7.85 12.99
CA ALA A 239 8.09 -8.34 13.40
C ALA A 239 8.71 -9.31 12.38
N SER A 240 7.92 -9.99 11.56
CA SER A 240 8.38 -10.91 10.53
C SER A 240 8.80 -10.24 9.22
N GLN A 241 8.52 -8.95 9.08
CA GLN A 241 8.79 -8.25 7.84
C GLN A 241 10.30 -8.02 7.63
N PRO A 242 10.80 -8.18 6.39
CA PRO A 242 12.19 -7.89 6.09
C PRO A 242 12.49 -6.39 6.18
N PRO A 243 13.77 -6.00 6.39
CA PRO A 243 14.19 -4.59 6.50
C PRO A 243 13.80 -3.70 5.32
N SER A 244 13.61 -4.29 4.13
CA SER A 244 13.14 -3.57 2.94
C SER A 244 11.69 -3.07 3.05
N VAL A 245 10.90 -3.54 4.03
CA VAL A 245 9.52 -3.10 4.22
C VAL A 245 9.51 -1.82 5.05
N ALA A 246 9.25 -0.71 4.37
CA ALA A 246 9.17 0.62 4.97
C ALA A 246 7.88 0.84 5.77
N GLY A 247 6.80 0.20 5.36
CA GLY A 247 5.52 0.36 6.05
C GLY A 247 4.48 -0.68 5.68
N LEU A 248 3.46 -0.80 6.52
CA LEU A 248 2.33 -1.69 6.31
C LEU A 248 1.01 -0.99 6.68
N THR A 249 -0.05 -1.28 5.94
CA THR A 249 -1.40 -0.76 6.24
C THR A 249 -2.38 -1.89 6.46
N VAL A 250 -3.00 -1.88 7.65
CA VAL A 250 -4.01 -2.89 8.01
C VAL A 250 -5.31 -2.60 7.26
N PHE A 251 -5.83 -3.60 6.57
CA PHE A 251 -7.08 -3.53 5.82
C PHE A 251 -8.26 -3.85 6.74
N ASN A 252 -9.34 -3.09 6.80
CA ASN A 252 -9.59 -1.77 6.26
C ASN A 252 -10.34 -0.87 7.27
N CYS A 253 -10.46 0.40 6.97
CA CYS A 253 -11.26 1.35 7.74
C CYS A 253 -12.20 2.13 6.81
N GLY A 254 -13.43 2.45 7.30
CA GLY A 254 -14.39 3.23 6.53
C GLY A 254 -15.16 2.42 5.49
N GLU A 255 -15.48 1.17 5.77
CA GLU A 255 -16.33 0.37 4.89
C GLU A 255 -17.78 0.85 4.91
N VAL A 256 -18.26 1.34 3.77
CA VAL A 256 -19.63 1.82 3.60
C VAL A 256 -20.60 0.76 3.08
N GLY A 257 -20.07 -0.40 2.64
CA GLY A 257 -20.84 -1.53 2.14
C GLY A 257 -20.90 -2.70 3.11
N THR A 258 -21.17 -3.87 2.58
CA THR A 258 -21.21 -5.12 3.34
C THR A 258 -20.07 -6.07 3.02
N ARG A 259 -19.47 -5.92 1.83
CA ARG A 259 -18.47 -6.85 1.30
C ARG A 259 -17.25 -7.01 2.20
N TRP A 260 -16.70 -5.88 2.67
CA TRP A 260 -15.48 -5.85 3.50
C TRP A 260 -15.74 -5.53 4.98
N LYS A 261 -17.02 -5.59 5.39
CA LYS A 261 -17.42 -5.25 6.77
C LYS A 261 -16.72 -6.09 7.84
N SER A 262 -16.37 -7.32 7.52
CA SER A 262 -15.63 -8.21 8.43
C SER A 262 -14.16 -7.80 8.66
N PHE A 263 -13.65 -6.87 7.87
CA PHE A 263 -12.30 -6.31 8.05
C PHE A 263 -12.31 -4.98 8.81
N GLU A 264 -13.46 -4.35 9.05
CA GLU A 264 -13.58 -3.01 9.61
C GLU A 264 -12.81 -2.85 10.92
N LEU A 265 -11.88 -1.88 10.94
CA LEU A 265 -11.04 -1.56 12.09
C LEU A 265 -11.66 -0.54 13.04
N ALA A 266 -12.69 0.16 12.56
CA ALA A 266 -13.35 1.20 13.34
C ALA A 266 -13.78 0.67 14.71
N GLU A 267 -13.57 1.52 15.72
CA GLU A 267 -13.95 1.25 17.12
C GLU A 267 -13.14 0.13 17.80
N SER A 268 -12.17 -0.51 17.11
CA SER A 268 -11.24 -1.42 17.77
C SER A 268 -10.17 -0.63 18.53
N GLY A 269 -10.39 -0.45 19.83
CA GLY A 269 -9.42 0.20 20.72
C GLY A 269 -8.03 -0.47 20.68
N PRO A 270 -7.94 -1.80 20.86
CA PRO A 270 -6.66 -2.50 20.82
C PRO A 270 -5.88 -2.31 19.50
N VAL A 271 -6.55 -2.35 18.35
CA VAL A 271 -5.89 -2.11 17.05
C VAL A 271 -5.42 -0.66 16.93
N ALA A 272 -6.25 0.30 17.34
CA ALA A 272 -5.85 1.72 17.32
C ALA A 272 -4.65 2.00 18.24
N ASP A 273 -4.60 1.38 19.41
CA ASP A 273 -3.48 1.52 20.35
C ASP A 273 -2.20 0.86 19.79
N TRP A 274 -2.31 -0.28 19.12
CA TRP A 274 -1.20 -0.92 18.43
C TRP A 274 -0.63 -0.04 17.28
N LEU A 275 -1.48 0.60 16.51
CA LEU A 275 -1.08 1.55 15.47
C LEU A 275 -0.34 2.75 16.08
N ALA A 276 -0.87 3.31 17.16
CA ALA A 276 -0.27 4.45 17.86
C ALA A 276 1.10 4.14 18.47
N ALA A 277 1.34 2.90 18.86
CA ALA A 277 2.62 2.44 19.42
C ALA A 277 3.68 2.14 18.34
N GLY A 278 3.34 2.24 17.06
CA GLY A 278 4.25 1.97 15.96
C GLY A 278 5.35 3.02 15.80
N PRO A 279 6.44 2.68 15.07
CA PRO A 279 7.48 3.65 14.74
C PRO A 279 6.91 4.80 13.92
N ARG A 280 7.49 5.99 14.11
CA ARG A 280 7.09 7.21 13.38
C ARG A 280 8.01 7.51 12.20
N GLU A 281 9.17 6.90 12.17
CA GLU A 281 10.20 7.06 11.15
C GLU A 281 10.69 5.68 10.75
N TRP A 282 11.03 5.51 9.49
CA TRP A 282 11.64 4.32 8.93
C TRP A 282 13.04 4.68 8.43
N GLU A 283 14.03 3.86 8.79
CA GLU A 283 15.41 3.96 8.32
C GLU A 283 15.74 2.67 7.55
N ASP A 284 16.32 2.80 6.38
CA ASP A 284 16.86 1.65 5.67
C ASP A 284 18.16 1.13 6.33
N GLU A 285 18.63 -0.05 5.94
CA GLU A 285 19.85 -0.65 6.46
C GLU A 285 21.13 0.20 6.19
N SER A 286 21.07 1.15 5.28
CA SER A 286 22.17 2.07 4.97
C SER A 286 22.20 3.31 5.87
N GLY A 287 21.17 3.46 6.73
CA GLY A 287 21.02 4.64 7.59
C GLY A 287 20.58 5.88 6.82
N HIS A 288 20.07 5.72 5.61
CA HIS A 288 19.47 6.82 4.89
C HIS A 288 18.06 7.05 5.44
N GLU A 289 17.89 8.18 6.11
CA GLU A 289 16.57 8.73 6.37
C GLU A 289 15.86 8.96 5.02
N MET A 290 14.54 8.69 4.94
CA MET A 290 13.78 9.16 3.78
C MET A 290 14.11 10.64 3.58
N PRO A 291 14.53 11.05 2.38
CA PRO A 291 14.84 12.45 2.15
C PRO A 291 13.60 13.28 2.55
N PRO A 292 13.77 14.38 3.30
CA PRO A 292 12.70 15.31 3.53
C PRO A 292 12.11 15.68 2.17
N ALA A 293 10.79 15.87 2.10
CA ALA A 293 10.15 16.30 0.87
C ALA A 293 10.92 17.51 0.33
N GLU A 294 11.62 17.33 -0.80
CA GLU A 294 12.35 18.43 -1.40
C GLU A 294 11.36 19.57 -1.67
N GLU A 295 11.68 20.75 -1.14
CA GLU A 295 10.95 21.97 -1.51
C GLU A 295 11.08 22.14 -3.02
N VAL A 296 10.00 21.86 -3.75
CA VAL A 296 9.92 22.14 -5.18
C VAL A 296 10.06 23.66 -5.34
N PRO A 297 11.12 24.17 -5.99
CA PRO A 297 11.27 25.59 -6.16
C PRO A 297 10.09 26.14 -6.95
N VAL A 298 9.29 26.99 -6.32
CA VAL A 298 8.21 27.73 -6.97
C VAL A 298 8.84 28.64 -8.01
N SER A 299 8.76 28.25 -9.27
CA SER A 299 9.11 29.12 -10.41
C SER A 299 8.22 30.36 -10.36
N LYS A 300 8.81 31.48 -9.95
CA LYS A 300 8.20 32.80 -10.09
C LYS A 300 8.28 33.18 -11.56
N THR A 301 7.18 32.99 -12.28
CA THR A 301 6.91 33.71 -13.55
C THR A 301 5.57 34.42 -13.45
#